data_5f68ffc9c467f3938fb61a4695dc1eb3
#
_entry.id   5f68ffc9c467f3938fb61a4695dc1eb3
#
_cell.length_a   1.000
_cell.length_b   1.000
_cell.length_c   1.000
_cell.angle_alpha   90.00
_cell.angle_beta   90.00
_cell.angle_gamma   90.00
#
_symmetry.space_group_name_H-M   'P 1'
#
loop_
_entity.id
_entity.type
_entity.pdbx_description
1 polymer ?
#
loop_
_entity_poly.entity_id
_entity_poly.type
_entity_poly.pdbx_seq_one_letter_code
_entity_poly.pdbx_strand_id
1 'polypeptide(L)'
;MIKRRDFVKQLAITGIGTGLMANPVSQLKLMSSGNQKEIKLGVIGLAVHSAAFSTFLNDKDKKDDLAGCRIEALYHPPGNPDVEFTIKQLAEFKSTVETAGVKIVSSVDELLSMVDGVLIETNDGRPHMEQVLPVLKAGKPVFVDKPVAEDLSGVIRIYNAAAEYNVPIFSSSSLRYGSRPQEINKTKKNQVLGADTYSPASLEPSHTDLYWYGIHGVEMLYTVMGTGCQEVWQIGHSKGVDVLTGVWENDRVGIFRGIREGKRDYGGTVFMNDDIVELGSFEGYRPLVVKIVEFFTTGQSPVSKDETLEIYAFMTAANISKLKGGKRVSVTELKKEFGINT
;
A
#
# COMPACT_ATOMS: atom_id res chain seq x y z
N MET A 1 42.24 2.83 33.52
CA MET A 1 42.26 2.38 32.12
C MET A 1 42.27 0.87 32.07
N ILE A 2 41.11 0.26 31.97
CA ILE A 2 40.94 -1.19 31.83
C ILE A 2 40.59 -1.47 30.36
N LYS A 3 41.37 -2.33 29.73
CA LYS A 3 41.33 -2.58 28.28
C LYS A 3 40.12 -3.47 27.93
N ARG A 4 39.50 -3.13 26.81
CA ARG A 4 38.30 -3.70 26.19
C ARG A 4 38.26 -5.22 25.92
N ARG A 5 39.23 -5.99 26.43
CA ARG A 5 39.39 -7.44 26.15
C ARG A 5 38.93 -8.38 27.26
N ASP A 6 38.55 -7.87 28.43
CA ASP A 6 38.25 -8.73 29.62
C ASP A 6 36.76 -8.85 29.95
N PHE A 7 35.88 -8.23 29.11
CA PHE A 7 34.42 -8.28 29.32
C PHE A 7 33.69 -9.46 28.63
N VAL A 8 34.41 -10.30 27.90
CA VAL A 8 33.81 -11.37 27.08
C VAL A 8 33.97 -12.76 27.69
N LYS A 9 34.57 -12.90 28.88
CA LYS A 9 34.87 -14.22 29.49
C LYS A 9 34.10 -14.58 30.74
N GLN A 10 33.04 -13.87 31.13
CA GLN A 10 32.27 -14.22 32.35
C GLN A 10 30.74 -14.27 32.11
N LEU A 11 30.30 -15.13 31.22
CA LEU A 11 28.90 -15.58 31.15
C LEU A 11 28.83 -16.97 30.52
N ALA A 12 29.47 -17.93 31.21
CA ALA A 12 29.13 -19.35 31.05
C ALA A 12 28.97 -19.94 32.44
N ILE A 13 27.90 -20.71 32.57
CA ILE A 13 27.57 -21.61 33.70
C ILE A 13 26.69 -20.97 34.80
N THR A 14 25.39 -21.15 34.70
CA THR A 14 24.57 -21.98 35.62
C THR A 14 23.14 -22.09 35.04
N GLY A 15 22.66 -23.30 35.03
CA GLY A 15 21.50 -23.79 34.36
C GLY A 15 20.23 -23.87 35.20
N ILE A 16 19.29 -24.58 34.62
CA ILE A 16 18.05 -25.17 35.15
C ILE A 16 16.77 -24.33 34.87
N GLY A 17 16.11 -24.67 33.81
CA GLY A 17 14.74 -25.15 33.67
C GLY A 17 13.58 -24.27 34.08
N THR A 18 12.88 -23.76 33.07
CA THR A 18 11.40 -23.84 33.03
C THR A 18 10.96 -23.52 31.60
N GLY A 19 9.94 -24.24 31.09
CA GLY A 19 9.52 -24.22 29.72
C GLY A 19 9.01 -22.86 29.25
N LEU A 20 9.55 -22.42 28.13
CA LEU A 20 9.08 -21.31 27.36
C LEU A 20 8.46 -21.85 26.07
N MET A 21 7.19 -21.60 25.92
CA MET A 21 6.47 -21.76 24.65
C MET A 21 7.26 -21.02 23.57
N ALA A 22 7.75 -21.74 22.59
CA ALA A 22 8.48 -21.17 21.47
C ALA A 22 7.52 -20.41 20.57
N ASN A 23 7.71 -19.11 20.47
CA ASN A 23 7.11 -18.28 19.42
C ASN A 23 7.68 -18.71 18.06
N PRO A 24 6.86 -19.07 17.05
CA PRO A 24 7.36 -19.49 15.74
C PRO A 24 7.95 -18.36 14.88
N VAL A 25 8.06 -17.14 15.38
CA VAL A 25 8.55 -15.96 14.61
C VAL A 25 10.09 -15.85 14.55
N SER A 26 10.85 -16.71 15.22
CA SER A 26 12.30 -16.51 15.38
C SER A 26 13.20 -17.41 14.52
N GLN A 27 12.76 -17.87 13.35
CA GLN A 27 13.63 -18.60 12.41
C GLN A 27 13.59 -18.12 10.96
N LEU A 28 13.59 -16.80 10.73
CA LEU A 28 14.14 -16.29 9.46
C LEU A 28 15.59 -15.85 9.71
N LYS A 29 16.49 -16.84 9.70
CA LYS A 29 17.93 -16.62 9.66
C LYS A 29 18.28 -15.90 8.37
N LEU A 30 19.01 -14.77 8.45
CA LEU A 30 19.76 -14.24 7.31
C LEU A 30 20.54 -15.37 6.65
N MET A 31 20.10 -15.82 5.50
CA MET A 31 20.88 -16.71 4.64
C MET A 31 21.68 -15.85 3.68
N SER A 32 22.98 -15.91 3.85
CA SER A 32 24.00 -15.37 2.94
C SER A 32 23.81 -15.90 1.51
N SER A 33 24.21 -15.09 0.54
CA SER A 33 24.25 -15.30 -0.91
C SER A 33 24.56 -16.75 -1.34
N GLY A 34 23.53 -17.55 -1.55
CA GLY A 34 23.60 -18.85 -2.14
C GLY A 34 22.20 -19.27 -2.59
N ASN A 35 21.94 -19.20 -3.89
CA ASN A 35 20.77 -19.76 -4.59
C ASN A 35 19.42 -19.58 -3.87
N GLN A 36 19.01 -18.36 -3.59
CA GLN A 36 17.67 -18.08 -3.04
C GLN A 36 16.64 -18.46 -4.12
N LYS A 37 15.79 -19.47 -3.83
CA LYS A 37 14.72 -19.88 -4.74
C LYS A 37 13.83 -18.67 -5.02
N GLU A 38 13.68 -18.32 -6.29
CA GLU A 38 12.81 -17.24 -6.74
C GLU A 38 11.36 -17.50 -6.27
N ILE A 39 10.76 -16.51 -5.63
CA ILE A 39 9.38 -16.57 -5.13
C ILE A 39 8.41 -16.45 -6.29
N LYS A 40 7.50 -17.41 -6.39
CA LYS A 40 6.46 -17.44 -7.41
C LYS A 40 5.25 -16.66 -6.93
N LEU A 41 4.85 -15.64 -7.66
CA LEU A 41 3.69 -14.81 -7.34
C LEU A 41 2.52 -15.17 -8.26
N GLY A 42 1.32 -15.14 -7.68
CA GLY A 42 0.06 -15.19 -8.41
C GLY A 42 -0.55 -13.80 -8.50
N VAL A 43 -1.36 -13.58 -9.54
CA VAL A 43 -2.14 -12.36 -9.69
C VAL A 43 -3.62 -12.70 -9.78
N ILE A 44 -4.45 -12.01 -9.01
CA ILE A 44 -5.91 -12.05 -9.14
C ILE A 44 -6.37 -10.69 -9.67
N GLY A 45 -6.99 -10.70 -10.85
CA GLY A 45 -7.42 -9.49 -11.56
C GLY A 45 -6.55 -9.15 -12.76
N LEU A 46 -7.19 -8.69 -13.83
CA LEU A 46 -6.54 -8.26 -15.07
C LEU A 46 -6.75 -6.76 -15.24
N ALA A 47 -5.69 -5.98 -15.02
CA ALA A 47 -5.70 -4.53 -15.01
C ALA A 47 -4.38 -3.94 -15.52
N VAL A 48 -4.28 -2.63 -15.53
CA VAL A 48 -3.04 -1.92 -15.91
C VAL A 48 -1.85 -2.37 -15.06
N HIS A 49 -2.07 -2.50 -13.74
CA HIS A 49 -0.98 -2.87 -12.80
C HIS A 49 -0.57 -4.32 -12.99
N SER A 50 -1.49 -5.26 -13.14
CA SER A 50 -1.15 -6.66 -13.41
C SER A 50 -0.31 -6.83 -14.67
N ALA A 51 -0.62 -6.10 -15.74
CA ALA A 51 0.16 -6.10 -16.98
C ALA A 51 1.56 -5.47 -16.77
N ALA A 52 1.61 -4.29 -16.12
CA ALA A 52 2.87 -3.60 -15.85
C ALA A 52 3.80 -4.39 -14.91
N PHE A 53 3.26 -4.95 -13.82
CA PHE A 53 4.06 -5.72 -12.85
C PHE A 53 4.56 -7.02 -13.44
N SER A 54 3.75 -7.69 -14.29
CA SER A 54 4.20 -8.87 -15.07
C SER A 54 5.39 -8.53 -15.94
N THR A 55 5.38 -7.38 -16.61
CA THR A 55 6.50 -6.94 -17.45
C THR A 55 7.76 -6.72 -16.62
N PHE A 56 7.67 -6.05 -15.46
CA PHE A 56 8.85 -5.80 -14.61
C PHE A 56 9.41 -7.07 -13.98
N LEU A 57 8.53 -7.93 -13.42
CA LEU A 57 8.96 -9.08 -12.64
C LEU A 57 9.41 -10.27 -13.50
N ASN A 58 8.95 -10.35 -14.75
CA ASN A 58 9.29 -11.42 -15.66
C ASN A 58 10.27 -10.99 -16.77
N ASP A 59 10.79 -9.74 -16.70
CA ASP A 59 11.87 -9.30 -17.59
C ASP A 59 13.13 -10.17 -17.35
N LYS A 60 13.70 -10.68 -18.42
CA LYS A 60 14.92 -11.50 -18.37
C LYS A 60 16.15 -10.69 -17.93
N ASP A 61 16.13 -9.39 -18.23
CA ASP A 61 17.21 -8.45 -17.92
C ASP A 61 16.87 -7.59 -16.68
N LYS A 62 15.90 -8.02 -15.84
CA LYS A 62 15.54 -7.31 -14.61
C LYS A 62 16.75 -7.18 -13.67
N LYS A 63 16.85 -6.04 -12.99
CA LYS A 63 17.92 -5.78 -12.03
C LYS A 63 17.77 -6.64 -10.77
N ASP A 64 18.85 -6.76 -10.01
CA ASP A 64 18.93 -7.58 -8.78
C ASP A 64 17.85 -7.26 -7.74
N ASP A 65 17.42 -5.99 -7.65
CA ASP A 65 16.35 -5.55 -6.74
C ASP A 65 14.95 -6.06 -7.12
N LEU A 66 14.81 -6.67 -8.30
CA LEU A 66 13.60 -7.36 -8.77
C LEU A 66 13.79 -8.88 -8.89
N ALA A 67 14.99 -9.39 -8.70
CA ALA A 67 15.34 -10.78 -8.98
C ALA A 67 14.70 -11.81 -8.03
N GLY A 68 14.25 -11.38 -6.84
CA GLY A 68 13.69 -12.28 -5.82
C GLY A 68 12.32 -12.87 -6.15
N CYS A 69 11.59 -12.32 -7.11
CA CYS A 69 10.22 -12.70 -7.43
C CYS A 69 9.97 -12.79 -8.94
N ARG A 70 9.00 -13.62 -9.32
CA ARG A 70 8.40 -13.63 -10.67
C ARG A 70 6.91 -13.90 -10.58
N ILE A 71 6.13 -13.44 -11.57
CA ILE A 71 4.72 -13.81 -11.69
C ILE A 71 4.62 -15.12 -12.46
N GLU A 72 4.05 -16.14 -11.81
CA GLU A 72 3.88 -17.49 -12.36
C GLU A 72 2.54 -17.65 -13.07
N ALA A 73 1.47 -17.14 -12.43
CA ALA A 73 0.10 -17.35 -12.91
C ALA A 73 -0.79 -16.14 -12.64
N LEU A 74 -1.82 -15.98 -13.46
CA LEU A 74 -2.87 -14.98 -13.30
C LEU A 74 -4.25 -15.63 -13.43
N TYR A 75 -5.14 -15.31 -12.49
CA TYR A 75 -6.57 -15.59 -12.56
C TYR A 75 -7.34 -14.27 -12.74
N HIS A 76 -8.19 -14.21 -13.74
CA HIS A 76 -9.08 -13.06 -13.96
C HIS A 76 -10.52 -13.45 -13.65
N PRO A 77 -11.06 -13.07 -12.46
CA PRO A 77 -12.47 -13.27 -12.15
C PRO A 77 -13.34 -12.34 -13.01
N PRO A 78 -14.64 -12.66 -13.19
CA PRO A 78 -15.59 -11.70 -13.76
C PRO A 78 -15.59 -10.38 -12.97
N GLY A 79 -15.45 -9.25 -13.67
CA GLY A 79 -15.51 -7.92 -13.07
C GLY A 79 -16.94 -7.39 -12.96
N ASN A 80 -17.12 -6.31 -12.22
CA ASN A 80 -18.38 -5.57 -12.15
C ASN A 80 -18.52 -4.66 -13.39
N PRO A 81 -19.60 -4.80 -14.18
CA PRO A 81 -19.73 -4.12 -15.47
C PRO A 81 -19.67 -2.58 -15.43
N ASP A 82 -19.94 -1.98 -14.26
CA ASP A 82 -19.94 -0.52 -14.05
C ASP A 82 -18.53 0.08 -13.98
N VAL A 83 -17.51 -0.73 -13.65
CA VAL A 83 -16.11 -0.28 -13.51
C VAL A 83 -15.11 -1.15 -14.27
N GLU A 84 -15.57 -2.16 -15.01
CA GLU A 84 -14.70 -3.05 -15.76
C GLU A 84 -14.06 -2.34 -16.97
N PHE A 85 -12.87 -2.77 -17.31
CA PHE A 85 -12.20 -2.32 -18.51
C PHE A 85 -12.93 -2.79 -19.78
N THR A 86 -12.78 -2.05 -20.85
CA THR A 86 -13.33 -2.47 -22.15
C THR A 86 -12.71 -3.78 -22.60
N ILE A 87 -13.46 -4.56 -23.41
CA ILE A 87 -12.97 -5.82 -24.00
C ILE A 87 -11.63 -5.63 -24.71
N LYS A 88 -11.43 -4.48 -25.38
CA LYS A 88 -10.16 -4.17 -26.05
C LYS A 88 -9.02 -4.00 -25.05
N GLN A 89 -9.23 -3.25 -23.97
CA GLN A 89 -8.21 -3.07 -22.92
C GLN A 89 -7.86 -4.39 -22.24
N LEU A 90 -8.87 -5.20 -21.89
CA LEU A 90 -8.64 -6.52 -21.31
C LEU A 90 -7.83 -7.44 -22.26
N ALA A 91 -8.10 -7.40 -23.57
CA ALA A 91 -7.33 -8.15 -24.56
C ALA A 91 -5.87 -7.66 -24.64
N GLU A 92 -5.63 -6.36 -24.56
CA GLU A 92 -4.29 -5.76 -24.53
C GLU A 92 -3.52 -6.15 -23.26
N PHE A 93 -4.15 -6.07 -22.09
CA PHE A 93 -3.54 -6.49 -20.83
C PHE A 93 -3.21 -7.99 -20.83
N LYS A 94 -4.17 -8.82 -21.29
CA LYS A 94 -3.97 -10.27 -21.41
C LYS A 94 -2.78 -10.59 -22.31
N SER A 95 -2.70 -9.98 -23.47
CA SER A 95 -1.57 -10.17 -24.41
C SER A 95 -0.24 -9.79 -23.78
N THR A 96 -0.18 -8.68 -22.99
CA THR A 96 1.02 -8.27 -22.26
C THR A 96 1.44 -9.30 -21.22
N VAL A 97 0.48 -9.79 -20.44
CA VAL A 97 0.71 -10.79 -19.39
C VAL A 97 1.20 -12.13 -19.98
N GLU A 98 0.57 -12.59 -21.06
CA GLU A 98 0.98 -13.83 -21.77
C GLU A 98 2.36 -13.68 -22.42
N THR A 99 2.69 -12.51 -22.98
CA THR A 99 4.01 -12.21 -23.54
C THR A 99 5.10 -12.21 -22.46
N ALA A 100 4.77 -11.80 -21.24
CA ALA A 100 5.66 -11.90 -20.08
C ALA A 100 5.83 -13.36 -19.57
N GLY A 101 5.19 -14.35 -20.21
CA GLY A 101 5.29 -15.75 -19.85
C GLY A 101 4.44 -16.18 -18.63
N VAL A 102 3.45 -15.38 -18.25
CA VAL A 102 2.54 -15.70 -17.15
C VAL A 102 1.43 -16.63 -17.62
N LYS A 103 1.18 -17.71 -16.89
CA LYS A 103 0.10 -18.67 -17.19
C LYS A 103 -1.25 -18.09 -16.78
N ILE A 104 -2.21 -18.04 -17.68
CA ILE A 104 -3.61 -17.76 -17.33
C ILE A 104 -4.26 -19.04 -16.80
N VAL A 105 -4.85 -18.97 -15.61
CA VAL A 105 -5.51 -20.10 -14.93
C VAL A 105 -7.01 -19.88 -14.79
N SER A 106 -7.75 -20.95 -14.50
CA SER A 106 -9.22 -20.97 -14.52
C SER A 106 -9.87 -20.74 -13.15
N SER A 107 -9.10 -20.81 -12.06
CA SER A 107 -9.61 -20.65 -10.71
C SER A 107 -8.56 -20.15 -9.72
N VAL A 108 -9.02 -19.65 -8.57
CA VAL A 108 -8.17 -19.27 -7.44
C VAL A 108 -7.44 -20.50 -6.88
N ASP A 109 -8.09 -21.65 -6.81
CA ASP A 109 -7.47 -22.89 -6.29
C ASP A 109 -6.32 -23.36 -7.18
N GLU A 110 -6.49 -23.31 -8.52
CA GLU A 110 -5.41 -23.59 -9.46
C GLU A 110 -4.23 -22.62 -9.24
N LEU A 111 -4.50 -21.32 -9.14
CA LEU A 111 -3.50 -20.31 -8.89
C LEU A 111 -2.75 -20.58 -7.58
N LEU A 112 -3.47 -20.78 -6.47
CA LEU A 112 -2.87 -20.99 -5.15
C LEU A 112 -1.99 -22.25 -5.08
N SER A 113 -2.27 -23.27 -5.90
CA SER A 113 -1.43 -24.47 -5.97
C SER A 113 -0.04 -24.23 -6.59
N MET A 114 0.13 -23.14 -7.34
CA MET A 114 1.32 -22.85 -8.15
C MET A 114 2.25 -21.78 -7.54
N VAL A 115 1.78 -20.99 -6.53
CA VAL A 115 2.44 -19.75 -6.12
C VAL A 115 2.77 -19.71 -4.64
N ASP A 116 3.71 -18.86 -4.24
CA ASP A 116 4.15 -18.66 -2.87
C ASP A 116 3.48 -17.43 -2.23
N GLY A 117 3.01 -16.45 -3.01
CA GLY A 117 2.30 -15.24 -2.59
C GLY A 117 1.39 -14.71 -3.68
N VAL A 118 0.54 -13.73 -3.38
CA VAL A 118 -0.47 -13.23 -4.31
C VAL A 118 -0.55 -11.71 -4.33
N LEU A 119 -0.75 -11.15 -5.53
CA LEU A 119 -1.14 -9.76 -5.76
C LEU A 119 -2.63 -9.74 -6.15
N ILE A 120 -3.43 -8.96 -5.44
CA ILE A 120 -4.81 -8.67 -5.81
C ILE A 120 -4.79 -7.37 -6.61
N GLU A 121 -5.05 -7.47 -7.91
CA GLU A 121 -4.93 -6.37 -8.89
C GLU A 121 -6.27 -6.06 -9.57
N THR A 122 -7.37 -6.57 -9.05
CA THR A 122 -8.70 -6.22 -9.52
C THR A 122 -8.90 -4.70 -9.33
N ASN A 123 -9.33 -4.01 -10.39
CA ASN A 123 -9.49 -2.55 -10.36
C ASN A 123 -10.56 -2.06 -9.35
N ASP A 124 -11.51 -2.91 -9.02
CA ASP A 124 -12.65 -2.67 -8.13
C ASP A 124 -12.35 -3.18 -6.72
N GLY A 125 -12.48 -2.31 -5.70
CA GLY A 125 -12.28 -2.69 -4.30
C GLY A 125 -13.38 -3.56 -3.69
N ARG A 126 -14.57 -3.60 -4.30
CA ARG A 126 -15.74 -4.35 -3.76
C ARG A 126 -15.50 -5.85 -3.63
N PRO A 127 -14.94 -6.57 -4.63
CA PRO A 127 -14.69 -8.00 -4.52
C PRO A 127 -13.40 -8.37 -3.76
N HIS A 128 -12.58 -7.41 -3.32
CA HIS A 128 -11.27 -7.70 -2.74
C HIS A 128 -11.36 -8.62 -1.52
N MET A 129 -12.36 -8.45 -0.63
CA MET A 129 -12.51 -9.34 0.52
C MET A 129 -12.74 -10.81 0.11
N GLU A 130 -13.55 -11.05 -0.91
CA GLU A 130 -13.80 -12.41 -1.43
C GLU A 130 -12.56 -13.00 -2.10
N GLN A 131 -11.76 -12.17 -2.76
CA GLN A 131 -10.52 -12.58 -3.43
C GLN A 131 -9.36 -12.81 -2.46
N VAL A 132 -9.26 -12.01 -1.41
CA VAL A 132 -8.20 -12.11 -0.39
C VAL A 132 -8.43 -13.31 0.53
N LEU A 133 -9.66 -13.61 0.91
CA LEU A 133 -9.98 -14.63 1.91
C LEU A 133 -9.41 -16.03 1.59
N PRO A 134 -9.51 -16.59 0.38
CA PRO A 134 -8.86 -17.86 0.05
C PRO A 134 -7.33 -17.80 0.11
N VAL A 135 -6.72 -16.65 -0.22
CA VAL A 135 -5.26 -16.43 -0.11
C VAL A 135 -4.82 -16.49 1.35
N LEU A 136 -5.55 -15.80 2.25
CA LEU A 136 -5.30 -15.80 3.68
C LEU A 136 -5.45 -17.21 4.29
N LYS A 137 -6.52 -17.93 3.90
CA LYS A 137 -6.74 -19.33 4.33
C LYS A 137 -5.61 -20.26 3.89
N ALA A 138 -4.99 -19.98 2.75
CA ALA A 138 -3.83 -20.73 2.26
C ALA A 138 -2.52 -20.29 2.93
N GLY A 139 -2.54 -19.33 3.85
CA GLY A 139 -1.36 -18.83 4.57
C GLY A 139 -0.37 -18.07 3.68
N LYS A 140 -0.80 -17.52 2.55
CA LYS A 140 0.09 -16.87 1.58
C LYS A 140 0.10 -15.36 1.75
N PRO A 141 1.30 -14.71 1.84
CA PRO A 141 1.43 -13.27 1.86
C PRO A 141 0.68 -12.63 0.69
N VAL A 142 0.11 -11.43 0.92
CA VAL A 142 -0.71 -10.77 -0.09
C VAL A 142 -0.46 -9.29 -0.18
N PHE A 143 -0.26 -8.79 -1.40
CA PHE A 143 -0.38 -7.38 -1.76
C PHE A 143 -1.78 -7.12 -2.29
N VAL A 144 -2.43 -6.06 -1.82
CA VAL A 144 -3.74 -5.64 -2.32
C VAL A 144 -3.59 -4.27 -2.97
N ASP A 145 -3.88 -4.17 -4.26
CA ASP A 145 -3.84 -2.88 -4.94
C ASP A 145 -4.91 -1.91 -4.40
N LYS A 146 -4.73 -0.64 -4.70
CA LYS A 146 -5.71 0.40 -4.37
C LYS A 146 -6.90 0.40 -5.37
N PRO A 147 -8.12 0.71 -4.91
CA PRO A 147 -8.51 0.86 -3.51
C PRO A 147 -8.61 -0.50 -2.81
N VAL A 148 -8.19 -0.58 -1.56
CA VAL A 148 -8.24 -1.85 -0.80
C VAL A 148 -9.66 -2.37 -0.67
N ALA A 149 -10.64 -1.48 -0.55
CA ALA A 149 -12.07 -1.77 -0.53
C ALA A 149 -12.87 -0.52 -0.94
N GLU A 150 -14.16 -0.65 -1.06
CA GLU A 150 -15.10 0.41 -1.41
C GLU A 150 -15.35 1.42 -0.28
N ASP A 151 -15.20 0.98 0.98
CA ASP A 151 -15.41 1.79 2.18
C ASP A 151 -14.44 1.42 3.31
N LEU A 152 -14.45 2.21 4.40
CA LEU A 152 -13.57 1.99 5.56
C LEU A 152 -13.84 0.65 6.26
N SER A 153 -15.10 0.23 6.33
CA SER A 153 -15.48 -1.06 6.93
C SER A 153 -14.88 -2.23 6.16
N GLY A 154 -14.88 -2.15 4.82
CA GLY A 154 -14.25 -3.13 3.94
C GLY A 154 -12.75 -3.23 4.16
N VAL A 155 -12.05 -2.09 4.22
CA VAL A 155 -10.61 -2.05 4.51
C VAL A 155 -10.30 -2.70 5.86
N ILE A 156 -11.05 -2.36 6.90
CA ILE A 156 -10.88 -2.93 8.25
C ILE A 156 -11.10 -4.45 8.23
N ARG A 157 -12.15 -4.93 7.55
CA ARG A 157 -12.43 -6.38 7.44
C ARG A 157 -11.26 -7.13 6.82
N ILE A 158 -10.67 -6.61 5.73
CA ILE A 158 -9.53 -7.25 5.05
C ILE A 158 -8.31 -7.32 5.98
N TYR A 159 -7.94 -6.22 6.64
CA TYR A 159 -6.79 -6.21 7.54
C TYR A 159 -7.00 -7.03 8.81
N ASN A 160 -8.25 -7.11 9.32
CA ASN A 160 -8.58 -7.96 10.46
C ASN A 160 -8.54 -9.44 10.08
N ALA A 161 -9.03 -9.82 8.91
CA ALA A 161 -8.89 -11.18 8.40
C ALA A 161 -7.42 -11.57 8.22
N ALA A 162 -6.58 -10.68 7.67
CA ALA A 162 -5.15 -10.96 7.56
C ALA A 162 -4.49 -11.19 8.94
N ALA A 163 -4.88 -10.42 9.96
CA ALA A 163 -4.41 -10.61 11.32
C ALA A 163 -4.92 -11.93 11.94
N GLU A 164 -6.18 -12.30 11.72
CA GLU A 164 -6.78 -13.56 12.19
C GLU A 164 -6.04 -14.78 11.62
N TYR A 165 -5.73 -14.76 10.34
CA TYR A 165 -4.95 -15.84 9.69
C TYR A 165 -3.44 -15.71 9.90
N ASN A 166 -2.97 -14.66 10.59
CA ASN A 166 -1.54 -14.36 10.78
C ASN A 166 -0.75 -14.32 9.47
N VAL A 167 -1.31 -13.69 8.45
CA VAL A 167 -0.73 -13.56 7.11
C VAL A 167 -0.29 -12.12 6.87
N PRO A 168 0.95 -11.89 6.41
CA PRO A 168 1.41 -10.57 6.02
C PRO A 168 0.60 -10.01 4.86
N ILE A 169 0.22 -8.72 4.99
CA ILE A 169 -0.52 -7.97 3.98
C ILE A 169 -0.01 -6.54 3.91
N PHE A 170 0.01 -5.93 2.72
CA PHE A 170 0.08 -4.48 2.58
C PHE A 170 -0.59 -3.99 1.31
N SER A 171 -0.87 -2.70 1.29
CA SER A 171 -1.36 -1.96 0.14
C SER A 171 -0.61 -0.63 0.05
N SER A 172 -0.43 -0.10 -1.14
CA SER A 172 0.18 1.21 -1.33
C SER A 172 -0.01 1.77 -2.73
N SER A 173 0.00 3.08 -2.83
CA SER A 173 0.15 3.80 -4.09
C SER A 173 1.61 3.86 -4.53
N SER A 174 1.86 3.78 -5.85
CA SER A 174 3.18 4.01 -6.42
C SER A 174 3.74 5.42 -6.14
N LEU A 175 2.89 6.42 -5.92
CA LEU A 175 3.27 7.81 -5.64
C LEU A 175 4.04 7.95 -4.32
N ARG A 176 3.81 7.05 -3.36
CA ARG A 176 4.56 6.96 -2.11
C ARG A 176 6.07 6.80 -2.35
N TYR A 177 6.44 6.09 -3.41
CA TYR A 177 7.82 5.65 -3.64
C TYR A 177 8.58 6.53 -4.64
N GLY A 178 8.08 7.72 -4.96
CA GLY A 178 8.84 8.73 -5.66
C GLY A 178 10.13 9.09 -4.88
N SER A 179 11.17 9.47 -5.60
CA SER A 179 12.50 9.72 -5.02
C SER A 179 12.48 10.79 -3.94
N ARG A 180 11.80 11.92 -4.18
CA ARG A 180 11.70 13.03 -3.22
C ARG A 180 10.84 12.71 -2.00
N PRO A 181 9.59 12.17 -2.11
CA PRO A 181 8.84 11.72 -0.95
C PRO A 181 9.63 10.75 -0.06
N GLN A 182 10.37 9.81 -0.66
CA GLN A 182 11.17 8.84 0.07
C GLN A 182 12.41 9.47 0.74
N GLU A 183 13.07 10.43 0.11
CA GLU A 183 14.17 11.18 0.72
C GLU A 183 13.70 11.89 1.99
N ILE A 184 12.59 12.64 1.91
CA ILE A 184 12.02 13.36 3.06
C ILE A 184 11.61 12.39 4.16
N ASN A 185 10.88 11.34 3.84
CA ASN A 185 10.44 10.35 4.82
C ASN A 185 11.61 9.71 5.58
N LYS A 186 12.71 9.40 4.89
CA LYS A 186 13.87 8.74 5.49
C LYS A 186 14.79 9.66 6.29
N THR A 187 14.95 10.91 5.86
CA THR A 187 16.04 11.76 6.36
C THR A 187 15.56 13.04 7.05
N LYS A 188 14.37 13.55 6.71
CA LYS A 188 13.92 14.89 7.10
C LYS A 188 12.51 14.92 7.71
N LYS A 189 11.89 13.77 7.98
CA LYS A 189 10.48 13.68 8.43
C LYS A 189 10.18 14.56 9.64
N ASN A 190 11.10 14.62 10.61
CA ASN A 190 10.94 15.41 11.83
C ASN A 190 11.07 16.94 11.61
N GLN A 191 11.42 17.38 10.40
CA GLN A 191 11.56 18.79 10.05
C GLN A 191 10.34 19.32 9.28
N VAL A 192 9.40 18.45 8.92
CA VAL A 192 8.23 18.80 8.13
C VAL A 192 7.23 19.56 9.00
N LEU A 193 6.95 20.81 8.63
CA LEU A 193 5.95 21.69 9.26
C LEU A 193 4.59 21.55 8.58
N GLY A 194 4.58 21.22 7.29
CA GLY A 194 3.36 21.02 6.51
C GLY A 194 3.68 20.56 5.09
N ALA A 195 2.64 20.15 4.37
CA ALA A 195 2.77 19.75 2.98
C ALA A 195 1.48 19.98 2.20
N ASP A 196 1.62 20.34 0.92
CA ASP A 196 0.55 20.43 -0.05
C ASP A 196 0.78 19.39 -1.13
N THR A 197 -0.20 18.50 -1.37
CA THR A 197 -0.12 17.51 -2.45
C THR A 197 -1.29 17.62 -3.41
N TYR A 198 -1.11 17.16 -4.64
CA TYR A 198 -2.19 17.10 -5.61
C TYR A 198 -2.08 15.86 -6.49
N SER A 199 -3.24 15.38 -6.91
CA SER A 199 -3.36 14.31 -7.90
C SER A 199 -4.66 14.42 -8.68
N PRO A 200 -4.81 13.70 -9.81
CA PRO A 200 -6.13 13.38 -10.32
C PRO A 200 -6.98 12.75 -9.22
N ALA A 201 -8.29 13.03 -9.22
CA ALA A 201 -9.23 12.50 -8.22
C ALA A 201 -10.59 12.21 -8.85
N SER A 202 -10.59 11.36 -9.89
CA SER A 202 -11.83 10.85 -10.47
C SER A 202 -12.66 10.17 -9.40
N LEU A 203 -13.96 10.45 -9.40
CA LEU A 203 -14.91 9.83 -8.49
C LEU A 203 -15.48 8.58 -9.15
N GLU A 204 -15.78 7.60 -8.32
CA GLU A 204 -16.50 6.39 -8.69
C GLU A 204 -17.66 6.18 -7.71
N PRO A 205 -18.94 6.25 -8.17
CA PRO A 205 -20.09 6.22 -7.27
C PRO A 205 -20.21 4.96 -6.40
N SER A 206 -19.61 3.86 -6.81
CA SER A 206 -19.57 2.61 -6.05
C SER A 206 -18.61 2.61 -4.86
N HIS A 207 -17.77 3.64 -4.75
CA HIS A 207 -16.72 3.78 -3.74
C HIS A 207 -16.86 5.10 -2.98
N THR A 208 -16.35 5.14 -1.76
CA THR A 208 -16.18 6.40 -1.02
C THR A 208 -15.30 7.36 -1.84
N ASP A 209 -15.67 8.64 -1.88
CA ASP A 209 -14.90 9.67 -2.56
C ASP A 209 -13.41 9.59 -2.18
N LEU A 210 -12.53 9.87 -3.12
CA LEU A 210 -11.09 9.78 -3.05
C LEU A 210 -10.50 8.35 -3.03
N TYR A 211 -11.23 7.33 -2.64
CA TYR A 211 -10.72 5.94 -2.63
C TYR A 211 -10.31 5.48 -4.03
N TRP A 212 -11.14 5.81 -5.03
CA TRP A 212 -10.92 5.37 -6.40
C TRP A 212 -9.61 5.89 -6.99
N TYR A 213 -9.35 7.21 -6.85
CA TYR A 213 -8.17 7.82 -7.49
C TYR A 213 -7.46 8.86 -6.62
N GLY A 214 -8.16 9.62 -5.78
CA GLY A 214 -7.57 10.62 -4.89
C GLY A 214 -6.57 10.05 -3.88
N ILE A 215 -6.70 8.77 -3.57
CA ILE A 215 -5.78 8.02 -2.70
C ILE A 215 -4.31 8.20 -3.08
N HIS A 216 -3.98 8.35 -4.36
CA HIS A 216 -2.61 8.55 -4.81
C HIS A 216 -1.96 9.79 -4.20
N GLY A 217 -2.64 10.93 -4.23
CA GLY A 217 -2.11 12.16 -3.63
C GLY A 217 -2.18 12.16 -2.10
N VAL A 218 -3.20 11.50 -1.52
CA VAL A 218 -3.30 11.31 -0.07
C VAL A 218 -2.16 10.41 0.44
N GLU A 219 -1.83 9.33 -0.24
CA GLU A 219 -0.67 8.49 0.08
C GLU A 219 0.65 9.27 0.04
N MET A 220 0.82 10.14 -0.96
CA MET A 220 1.99 11.01 -1.04
C MET A 220 2.04 12.00 0.14
N LEU A 221 0.89 12.58 0.54
CA LEU A 221 0.78 13.44 1.70
C LEU A 221 1.20 12.70 2.98
N TYR A 222 0.66 11.50 3.20
CA TYR A 222 1.00 10.70 4.38
C TYR A 222 2.46 10.21 4.37
N THR A 223 3.06 10.03 3.20
CA THR A 223 4.49 9.68 3.11
C THR A 223 5.38 10.74 3.77
N VAL A 224 5.06 12.02 3.59
CA VAL A 224 5.87 13.13 4.12
C VAL A 224 5.39 13.63 5.47
N MET A 225 4.09 13.66 5.71
CA MET A 225 3.50 14.10 6.99
C MET A 225 3.55 13.02 8.08
N GLY A 226 3.47 11.74 7.70
CA GLY A 226 3.29 10.61 8.60
C GLY A 226 1.86 10.49 9.11
N THR A 227 1.66 9.55 10.02
CA THR A 227 0.40 9.37 10.78
C THR A 227 0.19 10.47 11.83
N GLY A 228 -0.98 10.49 12.46
CA GLY A 228 -1.32 11.42 13.53
C GLY A 228 -2.17 12.61 13.09
N CYS A 229 -2.91 12.47 11.98
CA CYS A 229 -3.92 13.46 11.61
C CYS A 229 -5.07 13.44 12.62
N GLN A 230 -5.35 14.60 13.25
CA GLN A 230 -6.36 14.73 14.30
C GLN A 230 -7.72 15.07 13.73
N GLU A 231 -7.77 15.99 12.77
CA GLU A 231 -9.01 16.44 12.14
C GLU A 231 -8.80 16.80 10.68
N VAL A 232 -9.86 16.71 9.89
CA VAL A 232 -9.87 17.09 8.48
C VAL A 232 -11.16 17.80 8.12
N TRP A 233 -11.08 18.71 7.16
CA TRP A 233 -12.27 19.30 6.53
C TRP A 233 -12.03 19.53 5.04
N GLN A 234 -13.11 19.47 4.28
CA GLN A 234 -13.11 19.75 2.85
C GLN A 234 -13.55 21.17 2.59
N ILE A 235 -12.72 21.94 1.92
CA ILE A 235 -13.01 23.32 1.53
C ILE A 235 -13.50 23.33 0.08
N GLY A 236 -14.65 23.96 -0.13
CA GLY A 236 -15.19 24.15 -1.48
C GLY A 236 -15.96 22.94 -2.04
N HIS A 237 -16.91 23.25 -2.92
CA HIS A 237 -17.79 22.30 -3.57
C HIS A 237 -17.77 22.50 -5.10
N SER A 238 -16.59 22.58 -5.69
CA SER A 238 -16.46 22.63 -7.13
C SER A 238 -16.58 21.23 -7.72
N LYS A 239 -17.29 21.10 -8.85
CA LYS A 239 -17.34 19.84 -9.60
C LYS A 239 -15.94 19.42 -10.07
N GLY A 240 -15.04 20.38 -10.31
CA GLY A 240 -13.71 20.17 -10.89
C GLY A 240 -12.60 19.91 -9.89
N VAL A 241 -12.83 20.11 -8.57
CA VAL A 241 -11.76 20.01 -7.57
C VAL A 241 -12.30 19.69 -6.17
N ASP A 242 -11.56 18.90 -5.43
CA ASP A 242 -11.67 18.82 -3.97
C ASP A 242 -10.42 19.46 -3.33
N VAL A 243 -10.59 20.17 -2.23
CA VAL A 243 -9.48 20.67 -1.40
C VAL A 243 -9.73 20.24 0.02
N LEU A 244 -8.85 19.41 0.54
CA LEU A 244 -8.88 18.91 1.91
C LEU A 244 -7.80 19.61 2.72
N THR A 245 -8.11 19.96 3.94
CA THR A 245 -7.11 20.42 4.90
C THR A 245 -7.16 19.51 6.11
N GLY A 246 -6.04 18.91 6.47
CA GLY A 246 -5.87 18.13 7.68
C GLY A 246 -4.95 18.83 8.68
N VAL A 247 -5.18 18.62 9.97
CA VAL A 247 -4.32 19.08 11.07
C VAL A 247 -3.73 17.88 11.78
N TRP A 248 -2.41 17.85 11.86
CA TRP A 248 -1.62 16.87 12.59
C TRP A 248 -1.18 17.40 13.95
N GLU A 249 -0.60 16.56 14.76
CA GLU A 249 0.05 16.97 16.00
C GLU A 249 1.04 18.13 15.79
N ASN A 250 1.20 18.96 16.81
CA ASN A 250 2.02 20.18 16.82
C ASN A 250 1.59 21.22 15.76
N ASP A 251 0.28 21.32 15.50
CA ASP A 251 -0.34 22.27 14.57
C ASP A 251 0.22 22.18 13.12
N ARG A 252 0.78 21.04 12.74
CA ARG A 252 1.23 20.80 11.36
C ARG A 252 0.02 20.68 10.44
N VAL A 253 0.09 21.32 9.28
CA VAL A 253 -1.02 21.36 8.32
C VAL A 253 -0.64 20.62 7.03
N GLY A 254 -1.53 19.72 6.61
CA GLY A 254 -1.42 19.03 5.33
C GLY A 254 -2.62 19.35 4.44
N ILE A 255 -2.37 19.64 3.16
CA ILE A 255 -3.40 19.93 2.16
C ILE A 255 -3.34 18.88 1.05
N PHE A 256 -4.50 18.38 0.64
CA PHE A 256 -4.64 17.59 -0.59
C PHE A 256 -5.58 18.30 -1.56
N ARG A 257 -5.15 18.42 -2.82
CA ARG A 257 -5.96 18.91 -3.93
C ARG A 257 -6.23 17.78 -4.92
N GLY A 258 -7.48 17.34 -4.98
CA GLY A 258 -7.97 16.37 -5.97
C GLY A 258 -8.45 17.08 -7.22
N ILE A 259 -7.86 16.79 -8.39
CA ILE A 259 -8.10 17.48 -9.65
C ILE A 259 -8.99 16.62 -10.56
N ARG A 260 -10.14 17.12 -10.98
CA ARG A 260 -11.05 16.46 -11.93
C ARG A 260 -11.17 17.19 -13.27
N GLU A 261 -10.92 18.49 -13.30
CA GLU A 261 -11.01 19.33 -14.50
C GLU A 261 -9.68 19.99 -14.83
N GLY A 262 -9.44 20.30 -16.10
CA GLY A 262 -8.20 20.89 -16.58
C GLY A 262 -7.05 19.88 -16.71
N LYS A 263 -5.82 20.38 -16.72
CA LYS A 263 -4.63 19.51 -16.70
C LYS A 263 -4.56 18.75 -15.37
N ARG A 264 -4.48 17.44 -15.45
CA ARG A 264 -4.36 16.55 -14.30
C ARG A 264 -2.94 15.99 -14.24
N ASP A 265 -2.30 16.16 -13.10
CA ASP A 265 -0.92 15.72 -12.85
C ASP A 265 -0.76 15.39 -11.37
N TYR A 266 0.42 14.90 -11.01
CA TYR A 266 0.80 14.54 -9.63
C TYR A 266 1.91 15.45 -9.16
N GLY A 267 1.93 15.77 -7.87
CA GLY A 267 2.99 16.56 -7.28
C GLY A 267 2.63 17.09 -5.90
N GLY A 268 3.51 17.96 -5.40
CA GLY A 268 3.31 18.60 -4.11
C GLY A 268 4.50 19.43 -3.70
N THR A 269 4.36 20.13 -2.58
CA THR A 269 5.39 20.93 -1.93
C THR A 269 5.40 20.61 -0.44
N VAL A 270 6.58 20.45 0.12
CA VAL A 270 6.79 20.23 1.56
C VAL A 270 7.47 21.43 2.16
N PHE A 271 6.91 21.95 3.25
CA PHE A 271 7.42 23.08 4.02
C PHE A 271 8.15 22.56 5.25
N MET A 272 9.43 22.91 5.39
CA MET A 272 10.30 22.49 6.47
C MET A 272 10.88 23.71 7.22
N ASN A 273 11.57 23.47 8.32
CA ASN A 273 12.17 24.53 9.12
C ASN A 273 13.13 25.43 8.33
N ASP A 274 13.83 24.87 7.39
CA ASP A 274 14.95 25.51 6.66
C ASP A 274 14.86 25.38 5.14
N ASP A 275 13.79 24.73 4.61
CA ASP A 275 13.68 24.45 3.18
C ASP A 275 12.22 24.37 2.70
N ILE A 276 11.99 24.56 1.41
CA ILE A 276 10.73 24.28 0.71
C ILE A 276 11.07 23.35 -0.47
N VAL A 277 10.53 22.15 -0.45
CA VAL A 277 10.90 21.10 -1.39
C VAL A 277 9.72 20.67 -2.26
N GLU A 278 9.92 20.67 -3.57
CA GLU A 278 8.96 20.08 -4.51
C GLU A 278 9.09 18.55 -4.53
N LEU A 279 7.95 17.85 -4.47
CA LEU A 279 7.89 16.39 -4.43
C LEU A 279 8.10 15.72 -5.80
N GLY A 280 8.03 16.49 -6.88
CA GLY A 280 8.12 15.93 -8.22
C GLY A 280 6.82 15.28 -8.71
N SER A 281 6.89 14.73 -9.92
CA SER A 281 5.79 14.05 -10.59
C SER A 281 5.86 12.52 -10.41
N PHE A 282 4.96 11.79 -11.06
CA PHE A 282 4.94 10.34 -11.07
C PHE A 282 6.18 9.74 -11.77
N GLU A 283 6.92 8.91 -11.06
CA GLU A 283 8.17 8.26 -11.53
C GLU A 283 7.96 6.83 -12.06
N GLY A 284 6.71 6.44 -12.34
CA GLY A 284 6.37 5.11 -12.81
C GLY A 284 6.13 4.10 -11.68
N TYR A 285 5.85 2.84 -12.08
CA TYR A 285 5.48 1.79 -11.13
C TYR A 285 6.68 1.05 -10.52
N ARG A 286 7.83 1.11 -11.18
CA ARG A 286 9.00 0.33 -10.78
C ARG A 286 9.40 0.47 -9.30
N PRO A 287 9.40 1.67 -8.69
CA PRO A 287 9.73 1.80 -7.27
C PRO A 287 8.76 1.05 -6.34
N LEU A 288 7.46 0.99 -6.67
CA LEU A 288 6.49 0.17 -5.94
C LEU A 288 6.78 -1.32 -6.13
N VAL A 289 7.10 -1.77 -7.36
CA VAL A 289 7.40 -3.18 -7.64
C VAL A 289 8.62 -3.66 -6.84
N VAL A 290 9.65 -2.82 -6.67
CA VAL A 290 10.77 -3.10 -5.75
C VAL A 290 10.28 -3.35 -4.32
N LYS A 291 9.33 -2.55 -3.82
CA LYS A 291 8.77 -2.75 -2.47
C LYS A 291 7.89 -3.99 -2.36
N ILE A 292 7.21 -4.35 -3.43
CA ILE A 292 6.49 -5.62 -3.52
C ILE A 292 7.47 -6.80 -3.42
N VAL A 293 8.59 -6.76 -4.14
CA VAL A 293 9.64 -7.79 -4.03
C VAL A 293 10.23 -7.85 -2.62
N GLU A 294 10.59 -6.70 -2.03
CA GLU A 294 11.08 -6.62 -0.65
C GLU A 294 10.07 -7.23 0.33
N PHE A 295 8.78 -6.94 0.19
CA PHE A 295 7.73 -7.51 1.03
C PHE A 295 7.67 -9.03 0.93
N PHE A 296 7.59 -9.59 -0.27
CA PHE A 296 7.48 -11.03 -0.44
C PHE A 296 8.75 -11.78 -0.03
N THR A 297 9.92 -11.16 -0.16
CA THR A 297 11.21 -11.77 0.23
C THR A 297 11.49 -11.68 1.72
N THR A 298 10.99 -10.66 2.41
CA THR A 298 11.28 -10.41 3.84
C THR A 298 10.13 -10.70 4.77
N GLY A 299 8.88 -10.72 4.25
CA GLY A 299 7.65 -10.76 5.05
C GLY A 299 7.35 -9.44 5.78
N GLN A 300 8.12 -8.36 5.51
CA GLN A 300 7.95 -7.07 6.18
C GLN A 300 7.13 -6.11 5.32
N SER A 301 5.98 -5.67 5.82
CA SER A 301 5.17 -4.65 5.15
C SER A 301 5.89 -3.30 5.15
N PRO A 302 6.06 -2.64 3.99
CA PRO A 302 6.66 -1.31 3.92
C PRO A 302 5.72 -0.20 4.41
N VAL A 303 4.43 -0.47 4.53
CA VAL A 303 3.40 0.41 5.08
C VAL A 303 2.67 -0.34 6.18
N SER A 304 2.61 0.23 7.37
CA SER A 304 1.95 -0.43 8.50
C SER A 304 0.43 -0.50 8.31
N LYS A 305 -0.23 -1.49 8.96
CA LYS A 305 -1.69 -1.56 9.05
C LYS A 305 -2.26 -0.23 9.57
N ASP A 306 -1.68 0.33 10.62
CA ASP A 306 -2.20 1.53 11.28
C ASP A 306 -2.12 2.75 10.35
N GLU A 307 -1.03 2.89 9.59
CA GLU A 307 -0.91 3.95 8.58
C GLU A 307 -1.94 3.78 7.45
N THR A 308 -2.12 2.58 6.93
CA THR A 308 -3.14 2.34 5.90
C THR A 308 -4.54 2.66 6.42
N LEU A 309 -4.90 2.17 7.61
CA LEU A 309 -6.20 2.43 8.20
C LEU A 309 -6.43 3.94 8.47
N GLU A 310 -5.40 4.67 8.88
CA GLU A 310 -5.52 6.12 9.08
C GLU A 310 -5.69 6.88 7.76
N ILE A 311 -4.99 6.50 6.68
CA ILE A 311 -5.19 7.05 5.34
C ILE A 311 -6.65 6.90 4.89
N TYR A 312 -7.23 5.72 5.05
CA TYR A 312 -8.63 5.47 4.70
C TYR A 312 -9.61 6.20 5.64
N ALA A 313 -9.31 6.28 6.93
CA ALA A 313 -10.10 7.08 7.89
C ALA A 313 -10.07 8.57 7.56
N PHE A 314 -8.91 9.12 7.18
CA PHE A 314 -8.77 10.50 6.71
C PHE A 314 -9.66 10.80 5.49
N MET A 315 -9.62 9.95 4.47
CA MET A 315 -10.46 10.10 3.28
C MET A 315 -11.96 9.97 3.60
N THR A 316 -12.33 9.05 4.49
CA THR A 316 -13.71 8.89 4.98
C THR A 316 -14.16 10.14 5.76
N ALA A 317 -13.34 10.67 6.66
CA ALA A 317 -13.63 11.88 7.40
C ALA A 317 -13.77 13.10 6.49
N ALA A 318 -12.95 13.19 5.44
CA ALA A 318 -13.07 14.22 4.42
C ALA A 318 -14.40 14.14 3.66
N ASN A 319 -14.84 12.92 3.31
CA ASN A 319 -16.16 12.71 2.68
C ASN A 319 -17.31 13.10 3.63
N ILE A 320 -17.22 12.73 4.91
CA ILE A 320 -18.19 13.16 5.94
C ILE A 320 -18.20 14.69 6.06
N SER A 321 -17.04 15.35 6.04
CA SER A 321 -16.91 16.79 6.05
C SER A 321 -17.64 17.44 4.87
N LYS A 322 -17.43 16.90 3.65
CA LYS A 322 -18.11 17.33 2.42
C LYS A 322 -19.64 17.27 2.60
N LEU A 323 -20.16 16.13 3.06
CA LEU A 323 -21.60 15.93 3.27
C LEU A 323 -22.18 16.87 4.37
N LYS A 324 -21.35 17.29 5.33
CA LYS A 324 -21.70 18.25 6.38
C LYS A 324 -21.40 19.71 6.00
N GLY A 325 -21.19 20.03 4.73
CA GLY A 325 -20.98 21.38 4.25
C GLY A 325 -19.60 21.98 4.62
N GLY A 326 -18.55 21.14 4.72
CA GLY A 326 -17.18 21.57 5.00
C GLY A 326 -16.86 21.71 6.49
N LYS A 327 -17.69 21.15 7.39
CA LYS A 327 -17.39 21.15 8.82
C LYS A 327 -16.21 20.25 9.12
N ARG A 328 -15.42 20.64 10.14
CA ARG A 328 -14.32 19.81 10.66
C ARG A 328 -14.83 18.47 11.15
N VAL A 329 -14.11 17.42 10.87
CA VAL A 329 -14.39 16.03 11.31
C VAL A 329 -13.14 15.50 11.98
N SER A 330 -13.28 14.98 13.19
CA SER A 330 -12.19 14.36 13.93
C SER A 330 -11.86 12.98 13.34
N VAL A 331 -10.64 12.84 12.82
CA VAL A 331 -10.10 11.56 12.36
C VAL A 331 -9.87 10.63 13.55
N THR A 332 -9.45 11.17 14.69
CA THR A 332 -9.22 10.42 15.93
C THR A 332 -10.51 9.78 16.46
N GLU A 333 -11.62 10.56 16.50
CA GLU A 333 -12.91 10.02 16.95
C GLU A 333 -13.46 8.98 15.96
N LEU A 334 -13.35 9.25 14.66
CA LEU A 334 -13.74 8.29 13.62
C LEU A 334 -12.96 6.97 13.74
N LYS A 335 -11.65 7.03 13.96
CA LYS A 335 -10.84 5.83 14.21
C LYS A 335 -11.36 5.04 15.41
N LYS A 336 -11.69 5.70 16.53
CA LYS A 336 -12.26 5.05 17.72
C LYS A 336 -13.61 4.41 17.43
N GLU A 337 -14.49 5.11 16.72
CA GLU A 337 -15.83 4.61 16.32
C GLU A 337 -15.73 3.31 15.53
N PHE A 338 -14.73 3.21 14.65
CA PHE A 338 -14.45 2.02 13.83
C PHE A 338 -13.54 0.99 14.52
N GLY A 339 -13.13 1.19 15.77
CA GLY A 339 -12.27 0.25 16.49
C GLY A 339 -10.83 0.21 15.96
N ILE A 340 -10.37 1.27 15.29
CA ILE A 340 -8.99 1.41 14.85
C ILE A 340 -8.18 1.99 16.02
N ASN A 341 -7.06 1.36 16.34
CA ASN A 341 -6.15 1.84 17.39
C ASN A 341 -5.66 3.25 17.09
N THR A 342 -5.62 4.11 18.13
CA THR A 342 -5.15 5.51 18.06
C THR A 342 -3.73 5.61 18.57
#